data_a1abca4f616e72a2bea8f0794f86a8d6
#
_entry.id   a1abca4f616e72a2bea8f0794f86a8d6
#
_cell.length_a   1.000
_cell.length_b   1.000
_cell.length_c   1.000
_cell.angle_alpha   90.00
_cell.angle_beta   90.00
_cell.angle_gamma   90.00
#
_symmetry.space_group_name_H-M   'P 1'
#
loop_
_entity.id
_entity.type
_entity.pdbx_description
1 polymer ?
#
loop_
_entity_poly.entity_id
_entity_poly.type
_entity_poly.pdbx_seq_one_letter_code
_entity_poly.pdbx_strand_id
1 'polypeptide(L)'
;MDAKKILCLTGLSLALGCSASAVAQMDVPEAVRVPDGHKVAMETVGVGQITYECQANKDMPGQMAWVFMGPKAALNDRSGKQVGTYYGPPATWESMDGSKLTGTQLAIAPAGDGNIPHQLVKANPAEGKGAMTEVSYIQRVATKGGVAPDKACAATNEGERQTVEYQADYLFWASK
;
A
#
# COMPACT_ATOMS: atom_id res chain seq x y z
N MET A 1 -38.61 -68.95 13.39
CA MET A 1 -37.19 -68.64 13.63
C MET A 1 -36.91 -67.37 12.83
N ASP A 2 -37.09 -66.20 13.48
CA ASP A 2 -37.15 -64.88 12.87
C ASP A 2 -35.81 -64.17 12.99
N ALA A 3 -35.18 -63.85 11.88
CA ALA A 3 -33.97 -63.08 11.82
C ALA A 3 -34.32 -61.60 11.66
N LYS A 4 -34.22 -60.81 12.74
CA LYS A 4 -34.39 -59.33 12.73
C LYS A 4 -33.19 -58.70 12.02
N LYS A 5 -33.44 -58.03 10.90
CA LYS A 5 -32.45 -57.14 10.23
C LYS A 5 -32.39 -55.81 10.99
N ILE A 6 -31.22 -55.52 11.53
CA ILE A 6 -30.90 -54.19 12.13
C ILE A 6 -30.36 -53.31 10.98
N LEU A 7 -31.14 -52.25 10.70
CA LEU A 7 -30.74 -51.21 9.72
C LEU A 7 -29.91 -50.15 10.43
N CYS A 8 -28.57 -50.19 10.17
CA CYS A 8 -27.69 -49.08 10.63
C CYS A 8 -27.86 -47.87 9.72
N LEU A 9 -28.48 -46.82 10.20
CA LEU A 9 -28.43 -45.50 9.59
C LEU A 9 -27.09 -44.86 9.90
N THR A 10 -26.21 -44.80 8.93
CA THR A 10 -24.98 -43.97 9.01
C THR A 10 -25.33 -42.53 8.69
N GLY A 11 -25.39 -41.70 9.71
CA GLY A 11 -25.55 -40.26 9.58
C GLY A 11 -24.27 -39.63 8.97
N LEU A 12 -24.41 -39.09 7.78
CA LEU A 12 -23.36 -38.30 7.10
C LEU A 12 -23.35 -36.89 7.69
N SER A 13 -22.46 -36.63 8.64
CA SER A 13 -22.25 -35.28 9.19
C SER A 13 -21.50 -34.45 8.18
N LEU A 14 -22.19 -33.51 7.54
CA LEU A 14 -21.60 -32.50 6.68
C LEU A 14 -20.90 -31.45 7.57
N ALA A 15 -19.59 -31.57 7.73
CA ALA A 15 -18.80 -30.53 8.37
C ALA A 15 -18.66 -29.36 7.37
N LEU A 16 -19.41 -28.26 7.62
CA LEU A 16 -19.15 -26.98 6.99
C LEU A 16 -17.79 -26.47 7.47
N GLY A 17 -16.74 -26.69 6.66
CA GLY A 17 -15.46 -26.07 6.84
C GLY A 17 -15.59 -24.57 6.60
N CYS A 18 -15.62 -23.76 7.66
CA CYS A 18 -15.31 -22.34 7.56
C CYS A 18 -13.87 -22.19 7.09
N SER A 19 -13.68 -22.00 5.80
CA SER A 19 -12.41 -21.53 5.24
C SER A 19 -12.25 -20.07 5.67
N ALA A 20 -11.65 -19.85 6.83
CA ALA A 20 -11.08 -18.56 7.16
C ALA A 20 -9.95 -18.34 6.13
N SER A 21 -10.14 -17.40 5.22
CA SER A 21 -9.08 -16.89 4.37
C SER A 21 -8.03 -16.32 5.31
N ALA A 22 -7.01 -17.12 5.62
CA ALA A 22 -5.79 -16.64 6.25
C ALA A 22 -5.17 -15.67 5.23
N VAL A 23 -5.42 -14.38 5.39
CA VAL A 23 -4.59 -13.35 4.78
C VAL A 23 -3.19 -13.69 5.25
N ALA A 24 -2.34 -14.15 4.33
CA ALA A 24 -0.95 -14.43 4.65
C ALA A 24 -0.40 -13.15 5.28
N GLN A 25 -0.13 -13.21 6.57
CA GLN A 25 0.43 -12.10 7.32
C GLN A 25 1.84 -11.95 6.78
N MET A 26 2.02 -11.05 5.81
CA MET A 26 3.33 -10.69 5.31
C MET A 26 4.15 -10.33 6.53
N ASP A 27 5.38 -10.82 6.59
CA ASP A 27 6.32 -10.47 7.66
C ASP A 27 6.70 -8.99 7.52
N VAL A 28 5.81 -8.15 8.08
CA VAL A 28 5.92 -6.71 7.99
C VAL A 28 6.87 -6.24 9.09
N PRO A 29 7.94 -5.49 8.76
CA PRO A 29 8.86 -4.95 9.75
C PRO A 29 8.12 -4.21 10.86
N GLU A 30 8.53 -4.42 12.10
CA GLU A 30 7.87 -3.87 13.30
C GLU A 30 7.66 -2.36 13.22
N ALA A 31 8.66 -1.63 12.71
CA ALA A 31 8.61 -0.17 12.58
C ALA A 31 7.40 0.35 11.77
N VAL A 32 6.87 -0.45 10.87
CA VAL A 32 5.75 -0.06 9.99
C VAL A 32 4.48 -0.85 10.28
N ARG A 33 4.39 -1.54 11.42
CA ARG A 33 3.16 -2.22 11.86
C ARG A 33 2.12 -1.21 12.31
N VAL A 34 0.89 -1.46 11.93
CA VAL A 34 -0.25 -0.66 12.40
C VAL A 34 -0.57 -1.06 13.84
N PRO A 35 -0.83 -0.10 14.74
CA PRO A 35 -1.18 -0.38 16.13
C PRO A 35 -2.39 -1.32 16.27
N ASP A 36 -2.43 -2.07 17.37
CA ASP A 36 -3.57 -2.92 17.72
C ASP A 36 -4.88 -2.14 17.74
N GLY A 37 -5.99 -2.85 17.59
CA GLY A 37 -7.33 -2.23 17.55
C GLY A 37 -7.76 -1.76 16.16
N HIS A 38 -6.97 -2.06 15.11
CA HIS A 38 -7.31 -1.74 13.72
C HIS A 38 -7.51 -3.02 12.90
N LYS A 39 -8.24 -2.90 11.80
CA LYS A 39 -8.46 -3.94 10.80
C LYS A 39 -8.24 -3.37 9.40
N VAL A 40 -7.84 -4.20 8.46
CA VAL A 40 -7.80 -3.81 7.06
C VAL A 40 -9.22 -3.57 6.55
N ALA A 41 -9.49 -2.36 6.11
CA ALA A 41 -10.77 -1.97 5.50
C ALA A 41 -10.73 -2.12 3.98
N MET A 42 -9.58 -1.84 3.36
CA MET A 42 -9.39 -1.97 1.92
C MET A 42 -7.92 -2.29 1.62
N GLU A 43 -7.70 -3.11 0.58
CA GLU A 43 -6.39 -3.41 0.01
C GLU A 43 -6.36 -3.02 -1.45
N THR A 44 -5.26 -2.41 -1.88
CA THR A 44 -5.05 -2.07 -3.28
C THR A 44 -3.60 -2.34 -3.70
N VAL A 45 -3.41 -2.56 -4.99
CA VAL A 45 -2.09 -2.56 -5.63
C VAL A 45 -1.92 -1.22 -6.35
N GLY A 46 -1.02 -0.39 -5.86
CA GLY A 46 -0.62 0.84 -6.52
C GLY A 46 0.38 0.53 -7.63
N VAL A 47 0.06 0.90 -8.86
CA VAL A 47 0.94 0.76 -10.02
C VAL A 47 1.07 2.12 -10.70
N GLY A 48 2.30 2.58 -10.88
CA GLY A 48 2.52 3.89 -11.47
C GLY A 48 3.97 4.33 -11.45
N GLN A 49 4.17 5.63 -11.38
CA GLN A 49 5.48 6.26 -11.54
C GLN A 49 5.77 7.23 -10.40
N ILE A 50 7.04 7.38 -10.09
CA ILE A 50 7.56 8.44 -9.24
C ILE A 50 8.41 9.36 -10.11
N THR A 51 8.18 10.67 -9.99
CA THR A 51 8.98 11.69 -10.65
C THR A 51 10.07 12.17 -9.70
N TYR A 52 11.29 12.24 -10.22
CA TYR A 52 12.45 12.87 -9.60
C TYR A 52 12.93 14.03 -10.46
N GLU A 53 13.50 15.06 -9.84
CA GLU A 53 14.14 16.19 -10.50
C GLU A 53 15.57 16.35 -9.99
N CYS A 54 16.50 16.53 -10.91
CA CYS A 54 17.90 16.80 -10.56
C CYS A 54 18.01 18.25 -10.04
N GLN A 55 18.30 18.42 -8.77
CA GLN A 55 18.39 19.73 -8.10
C GLN A 55 19.61 19.82 -7.20
N ALA A 56 19.99 21.05 -6.82
CA ALA A 56 20.95 21.26 -5.75
C ALA A 56 20.43 20.62 -4.46
N ASN A 57 21.28 19.80 -3.83
CA ASN A 57 20.94 19.13 -2.58
C ASN A 57 20.90 20.14 -1.44
N LYS A 58 19.70 20.32 -0.83
CA LYS A 58 19.50 21.30 0.25
C LYS A 58 20.23 20.92 1.53
N ASP A 59 20.45 19.61 1.75
CA ASP A 59 21.09 19.08 2.97
C ASP A 59 22.61 19.00 2.81
N MET A 60 23.13 19.04 1.58
CA MET A 60 24.57 18.98 1.25
C MET A 60 24.94 20.07 0.23
N PRO A 61 25.25 21.29 0.67
CA PRO A 61 25.62 22.39 -0.21
C PRO A 61 26.75 22.03 -1.20
N GLY A 62 26.57 22.38 -2.46
CA GLY A 62 27.52 22.09 -3.52
C GLY A 62 27.37 20.70 -4.16
N GLN A 63 26.47 19.89 -3.68
CA GLN A 63 26.11 18.60 -4.31
C GLN A 63 24.78 18.69 -5.05
N MET A 64 24.66 17.90 -6.08
CA MET A 64 23.42 17.70 -6.83
C MET A 64 22.81 16.34 -6.46
N ALA A 65 21.49 16.25 -6.45
CA ALA A 65 20.76 15.01 -6.16
C ALA A 65 19.45 14.92 -6.91
N TRP A 66 19.01 13.70 -7.18
CA TRP A 66 17.65 13.44 -7.62
C TRP A 66 16.67 13.64 -6.44
N VAL A 67 15.90 14.69 -6.50
CA VAL A 67 14.92 15.06 -5.48
C VAL A 67 13.56 14.50 -5.86
N PHE A 68 12.90 13.83 -4.92
CA PHE A 68 11.55 13.30 -5.08
C PHE A 68 10.55 14.43 -5.29
N MET A 69 9.81 14.37 -6.39
CA MET A 69 8.79 15.37 -6.77
C MET A 69 7.36 14.87 -6.51
N GLY A 70 7.14 13.57 -6.52
CA GLY A 70 5.83 12.98 -6.20
C GLY A 70 5.51 11.72 -6.99
N PRO A 71 4.52 10.95 -6.50
CA PRO A 71 3.99 9.78 -7.19
C PRO A 71 2.81 10.15 -8.09
N LYS A 72 2.54 9.28 -9.06
CA LYS A 72 1.29 9.19 -9.81
C LYS A 72 0.99 7.72 -10.08
N ALA A 73 -0.01 7.15 -9.43
CA ALA A 73 -0.34 5.74 -9.55
C ALA A 73 -1.84 5.48 -9.58
N ALA A 74 -2.25 4.44 -10.30
CA ALA A 74 -3.54 3.82 -10.16
C ALA A 74 -3.54 2.92 -8.91
N LEU A 75 -4.61 2.94 -8.15
CA LEU A 75 -4.88 1.98 -7.08
C LEU A 75 -5.87 0.96 -7.61
N ASN A 76 -5.42 -0.28 -7.77
CA ASN A 76 -6.22 -1.37 -8.29
C ASN A 76 -6.60 -2.33 -7.16
N ASP A 77 -7.80 -2.88 -7.19
CA ASP A 77 -8.14 -4.00 -6.32
C ASP A 77 -7.40 -5.28 -6.72
N ARG A 78 -7.57 -6.36 -5.97
CA ARG A 78 -6.90 -7.64 -6.25
C ARG A 78 -7.38 -8.32 -7.56
N SER A 79 -8.48 -7.86 -8.17
CA SER A 79 -8.93 -8.30 -9.49
C SER A 79 -8.30 -7.51 -10.64
N GLY A 80 -7.55 -6.45 -10.32
CA GLY A 80 -6.93 -5.55 -11.30
C GLY A 80 -7.82 -4.39 -11.73
N LYS A 81 -9.02 -4.25 -11.15
CA LYS A 81 -9.90 -3.12 -11.43
C LYS A 81 -9.41 -1.89 -10.67
N GLN A 82 -9.29 -0.76 -11.35
CA GLN A 82 -8.97 0.50 -10.70
C GLN A 82 -10.10 0.96 -9.78
N VAL A 83 -9.76 1.22 -8.51
CA VAL A 83 -10.66 1.67 -7.45
C VAL A 83 -10.26 3.02 -6.87
N GLY A 84 -9.13 3.57 -7.29
CA GLY A 84 -8.66 4.87 -6.83
C GLY A 84 -7.38 5.32 -7.52
N THR A 85 -6.80 6.39 -6.98
CA THR A 85 -5.52 6.97 -7.40
C THR A 85 -4.68 7.38 -6.19
N TYR A 86 -3.36 7.39 -6.39
CA TYR A 86 -2.40 7.93 -5.42
C TYR A 86 -1.51 8.94 -6.12
N TYR A 87 -1.41 10.15 -5.57
CA TYR A 87 -0.65 11.23 -6.17
C TYR A 87 -0.11 12.20 -5.10
N GLY A 88 0.73 13.13 -5.49
CA GLY A 88 1.25 14.17 -4.59
C GLY A 88 2.33 15.01 -5.23
N PRO A 89 2.88 16.00 -4.48
CA PRO A 89 2.62 16.43 -3.10
C PRO A 89 1.35 17.30 -2.94
N PRO A 90 0.69 17.28 -1.77
CA PRO A 90 0.87 16.33 -0.67
C PRO A 90 0.43 14.92 -1.06
N ALA A 91 1.00 13.89 -0.40
CA ALA A 91 0.59 12.51 -0.63
C ALA A 91 -0.91 12.35 -0.40
N THR A 92 -1.65 12.02 -1.46
CA THR A 92 -3.11 11.96 -1.48
C THR A 92 -3.56 10.62 -2.04
N TRP A 93 -4.43 9.93 -1.33
CA TRP A 93 -5.14 8.74 -1.78
C TRP A 93 -6.59 9.10 -2.02
N GLU A 94 -7.08 8.86 -3.21
CA GLU A 94 -8.43 9.21 -3.65
C GLU A 94 -9.13 7.96 -4.20
N SER A 95 -10.30 7.65 -3.66
CA SER A 95 -11.16 6.56 -4.13
C SER A 95 -11.99 7.01 -5.33
N MET A 96 -12.41 6.06 -6.17
CA MET A 96 -13.30 6.35 -7.30
C MET A 96 -14.69 6.87 -6.88
N ASP A 97 -15.06 6.77 -5.61
CA ASP A 97 -16.28 7.36 -5.04
C ASP A 97 -16.12 8.85 -4.68
N GLY A 98 -14.94 9.43 -4.90
CA GLY A 98 -14.63 10.84 -4.64
C GLY A 98 -14.18 11.13 -3.21
N SER A 99 -14.21 10.16 -2.30
CA SER A 99 -13.59 10.33 -0.99
C SER A 99 -12.07 10.28 -1.09
N LYS A 100 -11.38 11.17 -0.39
CA LYS A 100 -9.92 11.24 -0.42
C LYS A 100 -9.36 11.65 0.93
N LEU A 101 -8.11 11.32 1.16
CA LEU A 101 -7.36 11.74 2.34
C LEU A 101 -5.89 11.96 2.03
N THR A 102 -5.27 12.72 2.88
CA THR A 102 -3.82 12.89 2.98
C THR A 102 -3.32 12.20 4.25
N GLY A 103 -2.02 12.22 4.49
CA GLY A 103 -1.49 11.65 5.73
C GLY A 103 -0.08 12.12 6.07
N THR A 104 0.31 11.83 7.31
CA THR A 104 1.63 12.12 7.85
C THR A 104 2.43 10.82 7.99
N GLN A 105 3.61 10.76 7.41
CA GLN A 105 4.52 9.63 7.58
C GLN A 105 4.91 9.47 9.04
N LEU A 106 4.69 8.28 9.60
CA LEU A 106 5.12 7.92 10.95
C LEU A 106 6.45 7.18 10.95
N ALA A 107 6.61 6.22 10.04
CA ALA A 107 7.78 5.37 9.99
C ALA A 107 8.02 4.84 8.58
N ILE A 108 9.27 4.42 8.34
CA ILE A 108 9.69 3.66 7.17
C ILE A 108 10.53 2.47 7.62
N ALA A 109 10.62 1.44 6.76
CA ALA A 109 11.51 0.30 6.92
C ALA A 109 12.08 -0.11 5.56
N PRO A 110 13.32 -0.59 5.49
CA PRO A 110 13.90 -1.08 4.24
C PRO A 110 13.05 -2.17 3.58
N ALA A 111 13.01 -2.15 2.25
CA ALA A 111 12.27 -3.13 1.43
C ALA A 111 13.20 -3.90 0.46
N GLY A 112 14.51 -3.87 0.73
CA GLY A 112 15.54 -4.44 -0.14
C GLY A 112 16.00 -3.46 -1.23
N ASP A 113 17.13 -3.81 -1.85
CA ASP A 113 17.78 -2.96 -2.85
C ASP A 113 16.88 -2.71 -4.06
N GLY A 114 16.97 -1.50 -4.62
CA GLY A 114 16.18 -1.09 -5.77
C GLY A 114 14.69 -0.79 -5.48
N ASN A 115 14.25 -0.90 -4.24
CA ASN A 115 12.86 -0.66 -3.85
C ASN A 115 12.73 0.52 -2.89
N ILE A 116 11.68 1.33 -3.08
CA ILE A 116 11.32 2.35 -2.09
C ILE A 116 10.93 1.68 -0.76
N PRO A 117 11.21 2.29 0.39
CA PRO A 117 10.93 1.70 1.70
C PRO A 117 9.45 1.33 1.89
N HIS A 118 9.19 0.32 2.73
CA HIS A 118 7.90 0.19 3.39
C HIS A 118 7.59 1.44 4.20
N GLN A 119 6.32 1.75 4.40
CA GLN A 119 5.92 2.99 5.05
C GLN A 119 4.65 2.81 5.88
N LEU A 120 4.62 3.42 7.05
CA LEU A 120 3.42 3.61 7.85
C LEU A 120 3.05 5.11 7.84
N VAL A 121 1.81 5.39 7.53
CA VAL A 121 1.24 6.75 7.45
C VAL A 121 0.03 6.85 8.38
N LYS A 122 -0.03 7.90 9.19
CA LYS A 122 -1.25 8.29 9.89
C LYS A 122 -2.14 9.08 8.92
N ALA A 123 -3.36 8.60 8.70
CA ALA A 123 -4.32 9.30 7.86
C ALA A 123 -4.80 10.58 8.54
N ASN A 124 -4.91 11.65 7.76
CA ASN A 124 -5.67 12.84 8.14
C ASN A 124 -7.17 12.56 7.92
N PRO A 125 -8.07 13.34 8.53
CA PRO A 125 -9.50 13.22 8.27
C PRO A 125 -9.80 13.25 6.76
N ALA A 126 -10.64 12.32 6.31
CA ALA A 126 -11.00 12.25 4.90
C ALA A 126 -11.88 13.44 4.48
N GLU A 127 -11.70 13.88 3.25
CA GLU A 127 -12.63 14.75 2.54
C GLU A 127 -13.62 13.90 1.76
N GLY A 128 -14.91 14.27 1.80
CA GLY A 128 -16.00 13.48 1.20
C GLY A 128 -16.39 12.27 2.04
N LYS A 129 -17.44 11.57 1.59
CA LYS A 129 -17.94 10.33 2.23
C LYS A 129 -17.72 9.18 1.26
N GLY A 130 -17.17 8.08 1.75
CA GLY A 130 -16.92 6.89 0.97
C GLY A 130 -15.85 5.99 1.59
N ALA A 131 -15.16 5.23 0.77
CA ALA A 131 -14.20 4.21 1.18
C ALA A 131 -13.06 4.75 2.07
N MET A 132 -12.71 6.04 1.95
CA MET A 132 -11.63 6.66 2.72
C MET A 132 -12.08 7.21 4.08
N THR A 133 -13.39 7.30 4.36
CA THR A 133 -13.93 8.04 5.53
C THR A 133 -13.42 7.52 6.86
N GLU A 134 -13.36 6.20 7.04
CA GLU A 134 -12.99 5.57 8.32
C GLU A 134 -11.51 5.17 8.39
N VAL A 135 -10.71 5.54 7.39
CA VAL A 135 -9.30 5.16 7.33
C VAL A 135 -8.51 5.94 8.37
N SER A 136 -7.80 5.22 9.24
CA SER A 136 -6.96 5.76 10.31
C SER A 136 -5.47 5.66 9.99
N TYR A 137 -5.07 4.63 9.23
CA TYR A 137 -3.69 4.40 8.80
C TYR A 137 -3.64 3.89 7.37
N ILE A 138 -2.57 4.26 6.66
CA ILE A 138 -2.20 3.67 5.38
C ILE A 138 -0.83 3.02 5.56
N GLN A 139 -0.73 1.77 5.12
CA GLN A 139 0.51 1.02 5.16
C GLN A 139 0.92 0.67 3.73
N ARG A 140 2.13 1.06 3.33
CA ARG A 140 2.73 0.68 2.05
C ARG A 140 3.72 -0.45 2.28
N VAL A 141 3.50 -1.57 1.61
CA VAL A 141 4.34 -2.77 1.69
C VAL A 141 4.55 -3.40 0.31
N ALA A 142 5.30 -4.49 0.23
CA ALA A 142 5.57 -5.22 -1.02
C ALA A 142 6.02 -4.31 -2.17
N THR A 143 6.85 -3.31 -1.85
CA THR A 143 7.32 -2.32 -2.82
C THR A 143 8.25 -2.95 -3.85
N LYS A 144 8.12 -2.50 -5.10
CA LYS A 144 8.98 -2.88 -6.24
C LYS A 144 9.36 -1.61 -6.99
N GLY A 145 10.66 -1.37 -7.17
CA GLY A 145 11.16 -0.20 -7.86
C GLY A 145 10.92 1.12 -7.10
N GLY A 146 10.86 2.20 -7.84
CA GLY A 146 10.54 3.54 -7.35
C GLY A 146 11.71 4.31 -6.75
N VAL A 147 12.90 3.75 -6.65
CA VAL A 147 14.10 4.47 -6.21
C VAL A 147 14.54 5.51 -7.24
N ALA A 148 15.34 6.49 -6.79
CA ALA A 148 15.88 7.52 -7.68
C ALA A 148 16.64 6.90 -8.86
N PRO A 149 16.69 7.59 -10.02
CA PRO A 149 17.41 7.10 -11.19
C PRO A 149 18.90 6.87 -10.91
N ASP A 150 19.49 5.83 -11.53
CA ASP A 150 20.94 5.58 -11.49
C ASP A 150 21.76 6.60 -12.30
N LYS A 151 21.10 7.36 -13.19
CA LYS A 151 21.74 8.43 -13.96
C LYS A 151 22.35 9.48 -13.04
N ALA A 152 23.55 9.92 -13.32
CA ALA A 152 24.20 10.97 -12.55
C ALA A 152 23.38 12.28 -12.60
N CYS A 153 23.18 12.89 -11.44
CA CYS A 153 22.65 14.23 -11.30
C CYS A 153 23.83 15.19 -11.08
N ALA A 154 23.99 16.16 -11.96
CA ALA A 154 25.08 17.14 -11.95
C ALA A 154 24.54 18.52 -12.37
N ALA A 155 25.32 19.58 -12.19
CA ALA A 155 24.93 20.93 -12.60
C ALA A 155 24.60 21.04 -14.10
N THR A 156 25.16 20.15 -14.95
CA THR A 156 24.90 20.13 -16.39
C THR A 156 23.50 19.63 -16.76
N ASN A 157 22.81 18.97 -15.84
CA ASN A 157 21.45 18.49 -16.04
C ASN A 157 20.50 18.92 -14.90
N GLU A 158 20.82 20.03 -14.25
CA GLU A 158 19.91 20.66 -13.28
C GLU A 158 18.55 20.95 -13.91
N GLY A 159 17.47 20.64 -13.18
CA GLY A 159 16.09 20.77 -13.66
C GLY A 159 15.61 19.59 -14.52
N GLU A 160 16.49 18.65 -14.88
CA GLU A 160 16.06 17.45 -15.61
C GLU A 160 15.12 16.63 -14.74
N ARG A 161 14.03 16.14 -15.35
CA ARG A 161 13.07 15.24 -14.70
C ARG A 161 13.17 13.85 -15.26
N GLN A 162 13.11 12.88 -14.36
CA GLN A 162 13.06 11.45 -14.68
C GLN A 162 11.89 10.82 -13.96
N THR A 163 11.21 9.90 -14.64
CA THR A 163 10.19 9.06 -14.02
C THR A 163 10.70 7.63 -13.90
N VAL A 164 10.42 7.01 -12.77
CA VAL A 164 10.74 5.61 -12.50
C VAL A 164 9.46 4.84 -12.17
N GLU A 165 9.33 3.65 -12.71
CA GLU A 165 8.20 2.78 -12.43
C GLU A 165 8.27 2.26 -11.00
N TYR A 166 7.10 2.11 -10.37
CA TYR A 166 6.99 1.45 -9.09
C TYR A 166 5.66 0.71 -8.93
N GLN A 167 5.68 -0.27 -8.05
CA GLN A 167 4.49 -0.95 -7.57
C GLN A 167 4.58 -1.09 -6.06
N ALA A 168 3.44 -1.02 -5.36
CA ALA A 168 3.35 -1.31 -3.94
C ALA A 168 1.95 -1.76 -3.57
N ASP A 169 1.84 -2.54 -2.50
CA ASP A 169 0.55 -2.80 -1.86
C ASP A 169 0.26 -1.67 -0.87
N TYR A 170 -0.96 -1.12 -0.95
CA TYR A 170 -1.49 -0.16 0.01
C TYR A 170 -2.64 -0.79 0.78
N LEU A 171 -2.45 -0.93 2.09
CA LEU A 171 -3.45 -1.41 3.02
C LEU A 171 -4.01 -0.22 3.78
N PHE A 172 -5.32 -0.02 3.69
CA PHE A 172 -6.04 1.03 4.39
C PHE A 172 -6.69 0.43 5.62
N TRP A 173 -6.38 0.97 6.77
CA TRP A 173 -6.76 0.44 8.08
C TRP A 173 -7.76 1.35 8.76
N ALA A 174 -8.85 0.77 9.30
CA ALA A 174 -9.85 1.44 10.10
C ALA A 174 -9.88 0.87 11.53
N SER A 175 -10.43 1.60 12.49
CA SER A 175 -10.68 1.07 13.83
C SER A 175 -11.62 -0.14 13.78
N LYS A 176 -11.44 -1.09 14.71
CA LYS A 176 -12.32 -2.25 14.88
C LYS A 176 -13.65 -1.85 15.48
#